data_a45c508a7db2c01bc1e61d48ee4734aa
#
_entry.id   a45c508a7db2c01bc1e61d48ee4734aa
#
_cell.length_a   1.000
_cell.length_b   1.000
_cell.length_c   1.000
_cell.angle_alpha   90.00
_cell.angle_beta   90.00
_cell.angle_gamma   90.00
#
_symmetry.space_group_name_H-M   'P 1'
#
loop_
_entity.id
_entity.type
_entity.pdbx_description
1 polymer ?
#
loop_
_entity_poly.entity_id
_entity_poly.type
_entity_poly.pdbx_seq_one_letter_code
_entity_poly.pdbx_strand_id
1 'polypeptide(L)'
;MTESTHQPGRHFLQIPGPSNVPDRILRAMAAPVVDHRGPDFPKLTHRVQEKLAAVFNTSQPVIIYPASGTGGWESALLNTLSPGDKVLAFETGHFATLWKNVADKLGLEVDFVPGDWRHGIDTFTVREKLDADTNHDIKAVLAVHTETSTGINSEISAVREAIDSVLHPALFMVDAVSSLACSEFRHDEWKVDVTVS
;
A
#
# COMPACT_ATOMS: atom_id res chain seq x y z
N MET A 1 -42.34 7.32 9.49
CA MET A 1 -42.15 7.32 8.01
C MET A 1 -41.10 8.35 7.70
N THR A 2 -39.90 7.94 7.36
CA THR A 2 -38.83 8.84 6.93
C THR A 2 -39.15 9.26 5.50
N GLU A 3 -39.44 10.56 5.30
CA GLU A 3 -39.58 11.14 3.97
C GLU A 3 -38.29 10.88 3.19
N SER A 4 -38.39 10.07 2.14
CA SER A 4 -37.31 9.93 1.15
C SER A 4 -37.19 11.26 0.42
N THR A 5 -36.28 12.11 0.84
CA THR A 5 -35.93 13.32 0.09
C THR A 5 -35.20 12.91 -1.17
N HIS A 6 -35.94 12.69 -2.26
CA HIS A 6 -35.35 12.50 -3.56
C HIS A 6 -34.61 13.79 -3.97
N GLN A 7 -33.30 13.73 -4.05
CA GLN A 7 -32.49 14.82 -4.61
C GLN A 7 -32.23 14.52 -6.09
N PRO A 8 -32.73 15.35 -7.01
CA PRO A 8 -32.45 15.15 -8.43
C PRO A 8 -30.99 15.48 -8.79
N GLY A 9 -30.44 14.73 -9.72
CA GLY A 9 -29.09 14.95 -10.23
C GLY A 9 -28.09 13.89 -9.78
N ARG A 10 -26.85 14.07 -10.21
CA ARG A 10 -25.74 13.16 -9.88
C ARG A 10 -25.04 13.65 -8.60
N HIS A 11 -24.98 12.80 -7.58
CA HIS A 11 -24.23 13.09 -6.36
C HIS A 11 -22.73 12.83 -6.61
N PHE A 12 -21.90 13.85 -6.37
CA PHE A 12 -20.46 13.72 -6.40
C PHE A 12 -19.91 13.65 -4.98
N LEU A 13 -19.16 12.57 -4.70
CA LEU A 13 -18.45 12.41 -3.44
C LEU A 13 -17.16 13.22 -3.47
N GLN A 14 -16.93 14.00 -2.39
CA GLN A 14 -15.75 14.84 -2.20
C GLN A 14 -14.98 14.39 -0.96
N ILE A 15 -14.74 13.08 -0.89
CA ILE A 15 -14.03 12.42 0.21
C ILE A 15 -12.93 11.51 -0.36
N PRO A 16 -11.89 11.17 0.41
CA PRO A 16 -10.81 10.29 -0.05
C PRO A 16 -11.28 8.90 -0.54
N GLY A 17 -12.39 8.43 -0.05
CA GLY A 17 -13.08 7.21 -0.44
C GLY A 17 -14.31 6.97 0.40
N PRO A 18 -15.36 6.29 -0.13
CA PRO A 18 -15.51 5.82 -1.51
C PRO A 18 -15.65 6.95 -2.51
N SER A 19 -15.27 6.72 -3.77
CA SER A 19 -15.40 7.68 -4.87
C SER A 19 -16.50 7.28 -5.87
N ASN A 20 -16.94 8.24 -6.70
CA ASN A 20 -17.91 7.94 -7.73
C ASN A 20 -17.33 6.99 -8.77
N VAL A 21 -18.04 5.89 -9.04
CA VAL A 21 -17.63 4.90 -10.04
C VAL A 21 -18.09 5.38 -11.42
N PRO A 22 -17.21 5.48 -12.42
CA PRO A 22 -17.59 5.84 -13.79
C PRO A 22 -18.59 4.87 -14.42
N ASP A 23 -19.54 5.37 -15.24
CA ASP A 23 -20.59 4.56 -15.86
C ASP A 23 -20.05 3.38 -16.69
N ARG A 24 -18.88 3.55 -17.32
CA ARG A 24 -18.23 2.46 -18.08
C ARG A 24 -17.83 1.30 -17.19
N ILE A 25 -17.42 1.58 -15.96
CA ILE A 25 -17.04 0.57 -14.97
C ILE A 25 -18.29 -0.12 -14.43
N LEU A 26 -19.34 0.65 -14.08
CA LEU A 26 -20.62 0.10 -13.62
C LEU A 26 -21.19 -0.86 -14.67
N ARG A 27 -21.15 -0.50 -15.97
CA ARG A 27 -21.58 -1.39 -17.06
C ARG A 27 -20.75 -2.66 -17.15
N ALA A 28 -19.44 -2.57 -16.95
CA ALA A 28 -18.55 -3.75 -16.96
C ALA A 28 -18.85 -4.68 -15.77
N MET A 29 -19.15 -4.12 -14.59
CA MET A 29 -19.54 -4.88 -13.40
C MET A 29 -20.89 -5.57 -13.55
N ALA A 30 -21.79 -5.05 -14.39
CA ALA A 30 -23.09 -5.64 -14.69
C ALA A 30 -23.03 -6.80 -15.70
N ALA A 31 -21.84 -7.16 -16.19
CA ALA A 31 -21.67 -8.30 -17.08
C ALA A 31 -22.04 -9.62 -16.37
N PRO A 32 -22.56 -10.63 -17.10
CA PRO A 32 -22.87 -11.94 -16.53
C PRO A 32 -21.66 -12.57 -15.83
N VAL A 33 -21.91 -13.26 -14.72
CA VAL A 33 -20.88 -14.00 -13.98
C VAL A 33 -20.34 -15.13 -14.85
N VAL A 34 -19.03 -15.29 -14.88
CA VAL A 34 -18.36 -16.40 -15.56
C VAL A 34 -18.07 -17.53 -14.58
N ASP A 35 -18.09 -18.77 -15.08
CA ASP A 35 -17.69 -19.94 -14.28
C ASP A 35 -16.18 -19.86 -13.96
N HIS A 36 -15.85 -19.76 -12.68
CA HIS A 36 -14.47 -19.66 -12.21
C HIS A 36 -13.62 -20.92 -12.48
N ARG A 37 -14.26 -22.06 -12.79
CA ARG A 37 -13.61 -23.31 -13.21
C ARG A 37 -13.64 -23.49 -14.72
N GLY A 38 -14.36 -22.65 -15.44
CA GLY A 38 -14.48 -22.68 -16.88
C GLY A 38 -13.25 -22.12 -17.60
N PRO A 39 -13.15 -22.34 -18.92
CA PRO A 39 -11.95 -21.96 -19.70
C PRO A 39 -11.79 -20.44 -19.87
N ASP A 40 -12.82 -19.64 -19.61
CA ASP A 40 -12.79 -18.20 -19.84
C ASP A 40 -12.28 -17.42 -18.62
N PHE A 41 -12.42 -17.97 -17.40
CA PHE A 41 -11.95 -17.31 -16.17
C PHE A 41 -10.42 -17.16 -16.14
N PRO A 42 -9.58 -18.18 -16.45
CA PRO A 42 -8.14 -18.01 -16.52
C PRO A 42 -7.71 -16.95 -17.54
N LYS A 43 -8.36 -16.87 -18.70
CA LYS A 43 -8.08 -15.84 -19.71
C LYS A 43 -8.36 -14.43 -19.18
N LEU A 44 -9.48 -14.26 -18.45
CA LEU A 44 -9.82 -13.00 -17.81
C LEU A 44 -8.78 -12.63 -16.73
N THR A 45 -8.42 -13.59 -15.87
CA THR A 45 -7.48 -13.38 -14.77
C THR A 45 -6.10 -12.99 -15.29
N HIS A 46 -5.55 -13.71 -16.26
CA HIS A 46 -4.25 -13.36 -16.85
C HIS A 46 -4.24 -11.96 -17.45
N ARG A 47 -5.27 -11.62 -18.23
CA ARG A 47 -5.39 -10.27 -18.80
C ARG A 47 -5.49 -9.18 -17.74
N VAL A 48 -6.17 -9.44 -16.60
CA VAL A 48 -6.25 -8.48 -15.48
C VAL A 48 -4.90 -8.34 -14.82
N GLN A 49 -4.20 -9.44 -14.51
CA GLN A 49 -2.87 -9.42 -13.88
C GLN A 49 -1.84 -8.68 -14.74
N GLU A 50 -1.80 -8.93 -16.06
CA GLU A 50 -0.92 -8.20 -16.98
C GLU A 50 -1.18 -6.68 -16.95
N LYS A 51 -2.45 -6.27 -16.92
CA LYS A 51 -2.81 -4.85 -16.86
C LYS A 51 -2.48 -4.23 -15.52
N LEU A 52 -2.67 -4.96 -14.41
CA LEU A 52 -2.30 -4.49 -13.08
C LEU A 52 -0.78 -4.36 -12.96
N ALA A 53 -0.01 -5.32 -13.47
CA ALA A 53 1.45 -5.22 -13.48
C ALA A 53 1.91 -3.93 -14.17
N ALA A 54 1.28 -3.54 -15.29
CA ALA A 54 1.57 -2.27 -15.95
C ALA A 54 1.20 -1.03 -15.10
N VAL A 55 0.14 -1.11 -14.27
CA VAL A 55 -0.24 -0.01 -13.36
C VAL A 55 0.77 0.16 -12.22
N PHE A 56 1.30 -0.95 -11.70
CA PHE A 56 2.35 -0.94 -10.66
C PHE A 56 3.75 -0.65 -11.23
N ASN A 57 3.92 -0.60 -12.56
CA ASN A 57 5.23 -0.58 -13.21
C ASN A 57 6.14 -1.71 -12.71
N THR A 58 5.64 -2.95 -12.79
CA THR A 58 6.36 -4.13 -12.31
C THR A 58 6.29 -5.28 -13.32
N SER A 59 7.35 -6.09 -13.32
CA SER A 59 7.41 -7.40 -13.98
C SER A 59 7.02 -8.55 -13.04
N GLN A 60 6.79 -8.25 -11.76
CA GLN A 60 6.48 -9.23 -10.73
C GLN A 60 4.98 -9.57 -10.69
N PRO A 61 4.61 -10.73 -10.11
CA PRO A 61 3.21 -11.11 -9.99
C PRO A 61 2.40 -10.13 -9.13
N VAL A 62 1.21 -9.75 -9.63
CA VAL A 62 0.22 -9.00 -8.84
C VAL A 62 -0.81 -9.98 -8.31
N ILE A 63 -0.97 -10.02 -6.99
CA ILE A 63 -1.92 -10.89 -6.30
C ILE A 63 -3.15 -10.08 -5.93
N ILE A 64 -4.35 -10.60 -6.26
CA ILE A 64 -5.62 -9.92 -5.99
C ILE A 64 -6.29 -10.61 -4.79
N TYR A 65 -6.50 -9.86 -3.71
CA TYR A 65 -7.25 -10.31 -2.54
C TYR A 65 -8.65 -9.67 -2.49
N PRO A 66 -9.68 -10.40 -2.11
CA PRO A 66 -11.01 -9.84 -1.84
C PRO A 66 -11.02 -9.17 -0.45
N ALA A 67 -10.26 -8.10 -0.28
CA ALA A 67 -10.05 -7.40 0.98
C ALA A 67 -9.93 -5.88 0.75
N SER A 68 -9.76 -5.13 1.84
CA SER A 68 -9.32 -3.74 1.80
C SER A 68 -7.79 -3.64 1.92
N GLY A 69 -7.22 -2.42 1.82
CA GLY A 69 -5.79 -2.19 2.03
C GLY A 69 -5.27 -2.76 3.35
N THR A 70 -6.09 -2.76 4.42
CA THR A 70 -5.72 -3.38 5.71
C THR A 70 -5.46 -4.88 5.58
N GLY A 71 -6.27 -5.60 4.82
CA GLY A 71 -6.03 -7.02 4.51
C GLY A 71 -4.78 -7.23 3.65
N GLY A 72 -4.46 -6.28 2.78
CA GLY A 72 -3.20 -6.25 2.03
C GLY A 72 -1.98 -6.10 2.95
N TRP A 73 -2.03 -5.19 3.93
CA TRP A 73 -0.97 -5.05 4.95
C TRP A 73 -0.77 -6.33 5.75
N GLU A 74 -1.86 -6.93 6.24
CA GLU A 74 -1.82 -8.18 6.99
C GLU A 74 -1.19 -9.29 6.13
N SER A 75 -1.62 -9.43 4.88
CA SER A 75 -1.05 -10.42 3.95
C SER A 75 0.44 -10.18 3.71
N ALA A 76 0.87 -8.94 3.47
CA ALA A 76 2.27 -8.60 3.27
C ALA A 76 3.13 -9.01 4.47
N LEU A 77 2.73 -8.62 5.68
CA LEU A 77 3.47 -8.89 6.90
C LEU A 77 3.52 -10.40 7.22
N LEU A 78 2.38 -11.11 7.16
CA LEU A 78 2.30 -12.54 7.51
C LEU A 78 3.06 -13.46 6.55
N ASN A 79 3.22 -13.05 5.28
CA ASN A 79 3.92 -13.88 4.29
C ASN A 79 5.42 -13.60 4.22
N THR A 80 5.91 -12.55 4.85
CA THR A 80 7.32 -12.12 4.76
C THR A 80 8.03 -12.09 6.10
N LEU A 81 7.30 -11.99 7.21
CA LEU A 81 7.83 -11.80 8.55
C LEU A 81 7.26 -12.83 9.54
N SER A 82 7.92 -12.98 10.66
CA SER A 82 7.53 -13.86 11.78
C SER A 82 7.32 -13.04 13.06
N PRO A 83 6.46 -13.51 14.00
CA PRO A 83 6.35 -12.85 15.31
C PRO A 83 7.72 -12.68 15.98
N GLY A 84 7.97 -11.49 16.52
CA GLY A 84 9.26 -11.10 17.09
C GLY A 84 10.22 -10.43 16.10
N ASP A 85 9.93 -10.46 14.79
CA ASP A 85 10.73 -9.70 13.82
C ASP A 85 10.54 -8.19 14.03
N LYS A 86 11.62 -7.44 13.93
CA LYS A 86 11.61 -5.99 14.08
C LYS A 86 11.33 -5.30 12.75
N VAL A 87 10.48 -4.28 12.78
CA VAL A 87 10.16 -3.44 11.62
C VAL A 87 10.36 -1.96 11.96
N LEU A 88 10.81 -1.17 11.00
CA LEU A 88 10.93 0.27 11.09
C LEU A 88 9.75 0.92 10.37
N ALA A 89 9.01 1.79 11.05
CA ALA A 89 7.87 2.50 10.49
C ALA A 89 7.85 3.97 10.93
N PHE A 90 7.13 4.83 10.21
CA PHE A 90 7.18 6.28 10.38
C PHE A 90 5.77 6.85 10.54
N GLU A 91 5.58 7.71 11.53
CA GLU A 91 4.31 8.37 11.82
C GLU A 91 4.05 9.54 10.87
N THR A 92 3.57 9.24 9.66
CA THR A 92 3.18 10.26 8.68
C THR A 92 1.70 10.64 8.76
N GLY A 93 0.91 9.85 9.50
CA GLY A 93 -0.52 10.11 9.72
C GLY A 93 -1.29 8.89 10.23
N HIS A 94 -2.61 8.93 10.01
CA HIS A 94 -3.52 7.93 10.57
C HIS A 94 -3.27 6.52 10.00
N PHE A 95 -3.06 6.39 8.69
CA PHE A 95 -2.90 5.06 8.06
C PHE A 95 -1.53 4.45 8.37
N ALA A 96 -0.48 5.25 8.49
CA ALA A 96 0.80 4.78 9.01
C ALA A 96 0.66 4.22 10.45
N THR A 97 -0.09 4.91 11.31
CA THR A 97 -0.42 4.44 12.67
C THR A 97 -1.26 3.17 12.65
N LEU A 98 -2.23 3.04 11.75
CA LEU A 98 -3.03 1.82 11.61
C LEU A 98 -2.18 0.63 11.15
N TRP A 99 -1.27 0.82 10.19
CA TRP A 99 -0.37 -0.24 9.73
C TRP A 99 0.56 -0.71 10.86
N LYS A 100 1.12 0.23 11.59
CA LYS A 100 1.87 -0.06 12.84
C LYS A 100 1.04 -0.92 13.81
N ASN A 101 -0.24 -0.57 14.03
CA ASN A 101 -1.11 -1.34 14.93
C ASN A 101 -1.42 -2.75 14.41
N VAL A 102 -1.48 -2.95 13.08
CA VAL A 102 -1.59 -4.29 12.48
C VAL A 102 -0.31 -5.09 12.76
N ALA A 103 0.86 -4.48 12.55
CA ALA A 103 2.15 -5.13 12.83
C ALA A 103 2.27 -5.56 14.32
N ASP A 104 1.90 -4.69 15.26
CA ASP A 104 1.88 -5.02 16.68
C ASP A 104 0.98 -6.23 17.00
N LYS A 105 -0.24 -6.26 16.41
CA LYS A 105 -1.19 -7.36 16.63
C LYS A 105 -0.70 -8.69 16.07
N LEU A 106 0.17 -8.65 15.07
CA LEU A 106 0.83 -9.83 14.50
C LEU A 106 2.07 -10.26 15.31
N GLY A 107 2.38 -9.53 16.39
CA GLY A 107 3.51 -9.84 17.27
C GLY A 107 4.86 -9.36 16.75
N LEU A 108 4.88 -8.39 15.82
CA LEU A 108 6.11 -7.77 15.36
C LEU A 108 6.58 -6.69 16.35
N GLU A 109 7.88 -6.47 16.43
CA GLU A 109 8.48 -5.37 17.18
C GLU A 109 8.58 -4.12 16.30
N VAL A 110 7.76 -3.10 16.56
CA VAL A 110 7.72 -1.90 15.72
C VAL A 110 8.54 -0.77 16.31
N ASP A 111 9.66 -0.43 15.66
CA ASP A 111 10.36 0.86 15.88
C ASP A 111 9.59 1.94 15.13
N PHE A 112 8.69 2.64 15.82
CA PHE A 112 7.81 3.65 15.24
C PHE A 112 8.37 5.04 15.46
N VAL A 113 8.95 5.62 14.39
CA VAL A 113 9.53 6.96 14.43
C VAL A 113 8.41 7.99 14.50
N PRO A 114 8.35 8.82 15.57
CA PRO A 114 7.30 9.83 15.71
C PRO A 114 7.40 10.92 14.64
N GLY A 115 6.25 11.44 14.20
CA GLY A 115 6.13 12.49 13.21
C GLY A 115 5.12 13.56 13.59
N ASP A 116 5.09 14.65 12.85
CA ASP A 116 4.22 15.81 13.11
C ASP A 116 2.98 15.85 12.21
N TRP A 117 2.79 14.83 11.36
CA TRP A 117 1.72 14.75 10.37
C TRP A 117 1.72 15.89 9.35
N ARG A 118 2.87 16.50 9.10
CA ARG A 118 3.05 17.61 8.14
C ARG A 118 4.14 17.33 7.12
N HIS A 119 5.02 16.38 7.42
CA HIS A 119 6.15 16.01 6.59
C HIS A 119 6.09 14.50 6.26
N GLY A 120 6.61 14.15 5.08
CA GLY A 120 6.84 12.75 4.69
C GLY A 120 7.99 12.13 5.49
N ILE A 121 8.36 10.92 5.11
CA ILE A 121 9.43 10.18 5.76
C ILE A 121 10.76 10.94 5.60
N ASP A 122 11.43 11.20 6.73
CA ASP A 122 12.76 11.78 6.74
C ASP A 122 13.82 10.70 6.41
N THR A 123 14.42 10.81 5.25
CA THR A 123 15.42 9.87 4.75
C THR A 123 16.72 9.87 5.56
N PHE A 124 17.04 10.97 6.24
CA PHE A 124 18.17 11.01 7.15
C PHE A 124 17.92 10.08 8.36
N THR A 125 16.74 10.13 8.94
CA THR A 125 16.34 9.22 10.03
C THR A 125 16.28 7.77 9.59
N VAL A 126 15.82 7.48 8.36
CA VAL A 126 15.87 6.11 7.79
C VAL A 126 17.29 5.58 7.80
N ARG A 127 18.21 6.36 7.24
CA ARG A 127 19.63 6.00 7.15
C ARG A 127 20.24 5.83 8.55
N GLU A 128 20.04 6.77 9.47
CA GLU A 128 20.58 6.73 10.84
C GLU A 128 20.14 5.47 11.58
N LYS A 129 18.83 5.13 11.51
CA LYS A 129 18.27 3.96 12.15
C LYS A 129 18.84 2.65 11.60
N LEU A 130 18.99 2.54 10.29
CA LEU A 130 19.49 1.34 9.65
C LEU A 130 21.03 1.20 9.79
N ASP A 131 21.78 2.30 9.77
CA ASP A 131 23.23 2.29 10.01
C ASP A 131 23.56 1.86 11.45
N ALA A 132 22.71 2.24 12.41
CA ALA A 132 22.85 1.83 13.80
C ALA A 132 22.46 0.36 14.05
N ASP A 133 21.69 -0.26 13.16
CA ASP A 133 21.23 -1.66 13.25
C ASP A 133 22.29 -2.63 12.67
N THR A 134 23.45 -2.66 13.29
CA THR A 134 24.62 -3.46 12.84
C THR A 134 24.38 -4.96 12.82
N ASN A 135 23.39 -5.46 13.56
CA ASN A 135 23.00 -6.87 13.59
C ASN A 135 21.96 -7.22 12.51
N HIS A 136 21.44 -6.25 11.79
CA HIS A 136 20.33 -6.39 10.84
C HIS A 136 19.08 -7.03 11.49
N ASP A 137 18.73 -6.55 12.68
CA ASP A 137 17.54 -6.99 13.41
C ASP A 137 16.25 -6.46 12.77
N ILE A 138 16.31 -5.28 12.13
CA ILE A 138 15.22 -4.69 11.36
C ILE A 138 15.04 -5.50 10.06
N LYS A 139 13.89 -6.20 9.94
CA LYS A 139 13.58 -7.07 8.80
C LYS A 139 12.83 -6.35 7.68
N ALA A 140 12.10 -5.29 8.01
CA ALA A 140 11.39 -4.49 7.01
C ALA A 140 11.30 -3.01 7.38
N VAL A 141 11.24 -2.16 6.35
CA VAL A 141 10.91 -0.74 6.42
C VAL A 141 9.52 -0.55 5.82
N LEU A 142 8.59 0.00 6.60
CA LEU A 142 7.20 0.23 6.21
C LEU A 142 7.01 1.71 5.88
N ALA A 143 6.60 2.02 4.65
CA ALA A 143 6.40 3.38 4.18
C ALA A 143 5.01 3.58 3.57
N VAL A 144 4.29 4.62 3.99
CA VAL A 144 3.07 5.07 3.31
C VAL A 144 3.45 6.11 2.27
N HIS A 145 3.18 5.84 0.99
CA HIS A 145 3.54 6.73 -0.12
C HIS A 145 2.73 8.04 -0.05
N THR A 146 1.40 7.94 -0.10
CA THR A 146 0.53 9.09 0.16
C THR A 146 -0.39 8.80 1.33
N GLU A 147 -0.18 9.53 2.40
CA GLU A 147 -1.00 9.42 3.61
C GLU A 147 -2.38 10.04 3.37
N THR A 148 -3.42 9.21 3.34
CA THR A 148 -4.79 9.64 3.00
C THR A 148 -5.33 10.69 3.96
N SER A 149 -4.98 10.61 5.24
CA SER A 149 -5.52 11.49 6.29
C SER A 149 -4.96 12.90 6.25
N THR A 150 -3.77 13.08 5.67
CA THR A 150 -3.05 14.36 5.66
C THR A 150 -2.78 14.89 4.25
N GLY A 151 -2.77 14.02 3.24
CA GLY A 151 -2.34 14.34 1.87
C GLY A 151 -0.82 14.42 1.71
N ILE A 152 -0.05 14.06 2.73
CA ILE A 152 1.40 14.06 2.69
C ILE A 152 1.90 12.95 1.76
N ASN A 153 2.88 13.28 0.94
CA ASN A 153 3.57 12.34 0.09
C ASN A 153 4.99 12.11 0.62
N SER A 154 5.41 10.84 0.69
CA SER A 154 6.79 10.45 1.01
C SER A 154 7.53 10.08 -0.27
N GLU A 155 8.75 10.57 -0.42
CA GLU A 155 9.60 10.29 -1.58
C GLU A 155 10.15 8.85 -1.53
N ILE A 156 9.43 7.90 -2.11
CA ILE A 156 9.72 6.46 -2.01
C ILE A 156 11.09 6.11 -2.58
N SER A 157 11.47 6.70 -3.72
CA SER A 157 12.80 6.51 -4.29
C SER A 157 13.92 6.95 -3.34
N ALA A 158 13.75 8.09 -2.66
CA ALA A 158 14.73 8.61 -1.71
C ALA A 158 14.81 7.75 -0.43
N VAL A 159 13.68 7.16 0.02
CA VAL A 159 13.69 6.17 1.11
C VAL A 159 14.49 4.93 0.69
N ARG A 160 14.31 4.42 -0.55
CA ARG A 160 15.09 3.31 -1.07
C ARG A 160 16.58 3.65 -1.13
N GLU A 161 16.94 4.83 -1.62
CA GLU A 161 18.32 5.31 -1.65
C GLU A 161 18.95 5.35 -0.24
N ALA A 162 18.19 5.77 0.77
CA ALA A 162 18.64 5.78 2.16
C ALA A 162 18.94 4.35 2.66
N ILE A 163 18.07 3.37 2.37
CA ILE A 163 18.29 1.95 2.70
C ILE A 163 19.52 1.41 1.99
N ASP A 164 19.63 1.65 0.67
CA ASP A 164 20.75 1.17 -0.15
C ASP A 164 22.09 1.80 0.28
N SER A 165 22.10 3.05 0.73
CA SER A 165 23.31 3.77 1.12
C SER A 165 24.07 3.13 2.28
N VAL A 166 23.36 2.38 3.13
CA VAL A 166 23.93 1.65 4.27
C VAL A 166 23.97 0.14 4.03
N LEU A 167 23.64 -0.31 2.80
CA LEU A 167 23.62 -1.72 2.39
C LEU A 167 22.79 -2.62 3.32
N HIS A 168 21.70 -2.08 3.86
CA HIS A 168 20.85 -2.80 4.79
C HIS A 168 19.92 -3.78 4.07
N PRO A 169 19.80 -5.05 4.53
CA PRO A 169 19.04 -6.09 3.84
C PRO A 169 17.52 -6.07 4.11
N ALA A 170 17.00 -5.10 4.88
CA ALA A 170 15.58 -5.00 5.20
C ALA A 170 14.72 -4.92 3.94
N LEU A 171 13.60 -5.63 3.94
CA LEU A 171 12.58 -5.51 2.91
C LEU A 171 11.99 -4.10 2.93
N PHE A 172 11.74 -3.56 1.75
CA PHE A 172 11.07 -2.26 1.60
C PHE A 172 9.62 -2.47 1.20
N MET A 173 8.68 -2.18 2.10
CA MET A 173 7.24 -2.35 1.89
C MET A 173 6.55 -1.00 1.80
N VAL A 174 5.75 -0.82 0.76
CA VAL A 174 5.08 0.46 0.48
C VAL A 174 3.57 0.29 0.41
N ASP A 175 2.86 1.10 1.17
CA ASP A 175 1.43 1.34 1.00
C ASP A 175 1.22 2.42 -0.07
N ALA A 176 0.62 2.02 -1.17
CA ALA A 176 0.26 2.88 -2.29
C ALA A 176 -1.27 2.97 -2.50
N VAL A 177 -2.08 2.60 -1.51
CA VAL A 177 -3.56 2.56 -1.62
C VAL A 177 -4.14 3.89 -2.09
N SER A 178 -3.61 5.03 -1.63
CA SER A 178 -4.10 6.35 -2.02
C SER A 178 -3.33 6.99 -3.17
N SER A 179 -2.21 6.42 -3.58
CA SER A 179 -1.31 7.02 -4.58
C SER A 179 -1.29 6.29 -5.91
N LEU A 180 -1.49 4.97 -5.92
CA LEU A 180 -1.39 4.17 -7.16
C LEU A 180 -2.39 4.68 -8.21
N ALA A 181 -1.91 4.88 -9.44
CA ALA A 181 -2.64 5.48 -10.55
C ALA A 181 -3.11 6.94 -10.33
N CYS A 182 -2.80 7.56 -9.18
CA CYS A 182 -3.06 8.97 -8.89
C CYS A 182 -1.77 9.81 -8.89
N SER A 183 -0.67 9.21 -8.47
CA SER A 183 0.68 9.75 -8.48
C SER A 183 1.62 8.80 -9.19
N GLU A 184 2.81 9.27 -9.56
CA GLU A 184 3.83 8.40 -10.11
C GLU A 184 4.22 7.33 -9.09
N PHE A 185 4.27 6.09 -9.56
CA PHE A 185 4.70 4.95 -8.77
C PHE A 185 5.44 3.96 -9.68
N ARG A 186 6.65 3.55 -9.30
CA ARG A 186 7.54 2.73 -10.11
C ARG A 186 8.13 1.60 -9.28
N HIS A 187 7.35 0.53 -9.09
CA HIS A 187 7.71 -0.57 -8.20
C HIS A 187 9.13 -1.11 -8.46
N ASP A 188 9.40 -1.58 -9.68
CA ASP A 188 10.69 -2.20 -9.99
C ASP A 188 11.85 -1.19 -9.99
N GLU A 189 11.64 0.01 -10.55
CA GLU A 189 12.68 1.04 -10.64
C GLU A 189 13.09 1.55 -9.24
N TRP A 190 12.10 1.73 -8.35
CA TRP A 190 12.35 2.14 -6.97
C TRP A 190 12.70 0.97 -6.05
N LYS A 191 12.89 -0.23 -6.60
CA LYS A 191 13.26 -1.45 -5.89
C LYS A 191 12.41 -1.68 -4.63
N VAL A 192 11.11 -1.49 -4.76
CA VAL A 192 10.16 -1.83 -3.69
C VAL A 192 10.01 -3.35 -3.68
N ASP A 193 10.09 -3.97 -2.50
CA ASP A 193 9.98 -5.42 -2.38
C ASP A 193 8.52 -5.86 -2.31
N VAL A 194 7.67 -5.08 -1.64
CA VAL A 194 6.23 -5.36 -1.51
C VAL A 194 5.45 -4.05 -1.63
N THR A 195 4.45 -4.03 -2.51
CA THR A 195 3.50 -2.91 -2.61
C THR A 195 2.09 -3.39 -2.28
N VAL A 196 1.40 -2.63 -1.44
CA VAL A 196 -0.03 -2.81 -1.14
C VAL A 196 -0.81 -1.64 -1.74
N SER A 197 -1.90 -1.96 -2.51
CA SER A 197 -2.81 -0.95 -3.05
C SER A 197 -4.21 -1.51 -3.26
#